data_ef1cbb8cd0a8faf12d21cb406f8a3d3a
#
_entry.id   ef1cbb8cd0a8faf12d21cb406f8a3d3a
#
_cell.length_a   1.000
_cell.length_b   1.000
_cell.length_c   1.000
_cell.angle_alpha   90.00
_cell.angle_beta   90.00
_cell.angle_gamma   90.00
#
_symmetry.space_group_name_H-M   'P 1'
#
loop_
_entity.id
_entity.type
_entity.pdbx_description
1 polymer ?
#
loop_
_entity_poly.entity_id
_entity_poly.type
_entity_poly.pdbx_seq_one_letter_code
_entity_poly.pdbx_strand_id
1 'polypeptide(L)'
;MCVDYTSLNKACPKVPFPLPRIDQIIDSTVGCETLLFLDAYSGYHQIKMKVSDQLASSFITPFGMYCYVIMPFGLRNARATYQWCMLHVFGEHLGSTVEAYVDDIVVKSKRQGDLIEDLEVTFCYLRANKIKLNPKKCVFGMPQGMLLGYIVSQRGIEANLEKVSAITKMGPIRYVKGVQKITGYLAALSHFISRLGEKALPLYRLLKKAERSTWTIEAEEALC
;
A
#
# COMPACT_ATOMS: atom_id res chain seq x y z
N MET A 1 17.33 13.35 -0.52
CA MET A 1 16.86 14.75 -0.60
C MET A 1 15.35 14.71 -0.81
N CYS A 2 14.57 15.47 -0.03
CA CYS A 2 13.13 15.58 -0.20
C CYS A 2 12.83 16.98 -0.73
N VAL A 3 12.00 17.02 -1.80
CA VAL A 3 11.51 18.28 -2.40
C VAL A 3 10.03 18.41 -2.11
N ASP A 4 9.57 19.58 -1.70
CA ASP A 4 8.15 19.83 -1.47
C ASP A 4 7.47 20.22 -2.80
N TYR A 5 6.57 19.37 -3.24
CA TYR A 5 5.76 19.56 -4.45
C TYR A 5 4.34 20.06 -4.18
N THR A 6 4.06 20.60 -3.00
CA THR A 6 2.70 21.04 -2.61
C THR A 6 2.10 22.02 -3.62
N SER A 7 2.88 23.03 -4.06
CA SER A 7 2.42 24.02 -5.04
C SER A 7 2.20 23.42 -6.42
N LEU A 8 3.13 22.56 -6.89
CA LEU A 8 3.01 21.84 -8.14
C LEU A 8 1.78 20.92 -8.14
N ASN A 9 1.57 20.20 -7.03
CA ASN A 9 0.45 19.28 -6.90
C ASN A 9 -0.92 19.97 -6.90
N LYS A 10 -1.01 21.23 -6.43
CA LYS A 10 -2.24 22.03 -6.52
C LYS A 10 -2.57 22.40 -7.95
N ALA A 11 -1.56 22.75 -8.76
CA ALA A 11 -1.71 23.12 -10.17
C ALA A 11 -1.89 21.91 -11.10
N CYS A 12 -1.37 20.74 -10.70
CA CYS A 12 -1.43 19.53 -11.51
C CYS A 12 -2.84 18.91 -11.51
N PRO A 13 -3.48 18.67 -12.66
CA PRO A 13 -4.74 17.95 -12.73
C PRO A 13 -4.58 16.52 -12.21
N LYS A 14 -5.60 16.00 -11.54
CA LYS A 14 -5.61 14.60 -11.10
C LYS A 14 -5.88 13.70 -12.30
N VAL A 15 -5.02 12.72 -12.51
CA VAL A 15 -5.26 11.67 -13.52
C VAL A 15 -6.34 10.72 -12.98
N PRO A 16 -7.43 10.49 -13.72
CA PRO A 16 -8.53 9.63 -13.31
C PRO A 16 -8.21 8.14 -13.56
N PHE A 17 -7.03 7.68 -13.14
CA PHE A 17 -6.67 6.27 -13.22
C PHE A 17 -6.98 5.61 -11.87
N PRO A 18 -7.88 4.61 -11.84
CA PRO A 18 -8.26 3.95 -10.60
C PRO A 18 -7.11 3.06 -10.10
N LEU A 19 -6.82 3.15 -8.82
CA LEU A 19 -6.02 2.12 -8.15
C LEU A 19 -6.87 0.87 -7.97
N PRO A 20 -6.28 -0.33 -8.06
CA PRO A 20 -6.99 -1.57 -7.76
C PRO A 20 -7.57 -1.54 -6.35
N ARG A 21 -8.68 -2.21 -6.15
CA ARG A 21 -9.23 -2.36 -4.80
C ARG A 21 -8.38 -3.36 -4.03
N ILE A 22 -7.92 -2.96 -2.86
CA ILE A 22 -7.10 -3.80 -1.98
C ILE A 22 -7.81 -5.13 -1.70
N ASP A 23 -9.11 -5.09 -1.43
CA ASP A 23 -9.93 -6.28 -1.17
C ASP A 23 -9.86 -7.28 -2.33
N GLN A 24 -9.97 -6.81 -3.57
CA GLN A 24 -9.89 -7.68 -4.76
C GLN A 24 -8.53 -8.34 -4.92
N ILE A 25 -7.45 -7.59 -4.64
CA ILE A 25 -6.09 -8.14 -4.68
C ILE A 25 -5.93 -9.24 -3.63
N ILE A 26 -6.40 -8.98 -2.41
CA ILE A 26 -6.31 -9.94 -1.31
C ILE A 26 -7.15 -11.19 -1.61
N ASP A 27 -8.41 -11.01 -2.03
CA ASP A 27 -9.32 -12.11 -2.36
C ASP A 27 -8.75 -13.00 -3.47
N SER A 28 -8.05 -12.39 -4.43
CA SER A 28 -7.43 -13.12 -5.55
C SER A 28 -6.25 -14.01 -5.13
N THR A 29 -5.66 -13.76 -3.95
CA THR A 29 -4.56 -14.59 -3.42
C THR A 29 -5.06 -15.77 -2.59
N VAL A 30 -6.33 -15.77 -2.20
CA VAL A 30 -6.94 -16.85 -1.43
C VAL A 30 -6.99 -18.14 -2.28
N GLY A 31 -6.65 -19.26 -1.68
CA GLY A 31 -6.62 -20.56 -2.36
C GLY A 31 -5.34 -20.84 -3.15
N CYS A 32 -4.38 -19.92 -3.19
CA CYS A 32 -3.05 -20.18 -3.74
C CYS A 32 -2.17 -20.88 -2.70
N GLU A 33 -1.50 -21.96 -3.12
CA GLU A 33 -0.62 -22.73 -2.21
C GLU A 33 0.67 -22.01 -1.91
N THR A 34 1.14 -21.18 -2.87
CA THR A 34 2.43 -20.50 -2.74
C THR A 34 2.33 -19.08 -3.26
N LEU A 35 2.92 -18.17 -2.50
CA LEU A 35 3.01 -16.75 -2.79
C LEU A 35 4.46 -16.31 -2.84
N LEU A 36 4.76 -15.38 -3.74
CA LEU A 36 6.04 -14.67 -3.80
C LEU A 36 5.77 -13.18 -3.70
N PHE A 37 6.48 -12.53 -2.82
CA PHE A 37 6.38 -11.09 -2.62
C PHE A 37 7.60 -10.43 -3.22
N LEU A 38 7.40 -9.61 -4.23
CA LEU A 38 8.46 -8.91 -4.96
C LEU A 38 8.34 -7.41 -4.70
N ASP A 39 9.46 -6.78 -4.34
CA ASP A 39 9.55 -5.34 -4.10
C ASP A 39 10.35 -4.70 -5.24
N ALA A 40 9.77 -3.69 -5.88
CA ALA A 40 10.47 -2.95 -6.93
C ALA A 40 11.50 -2.00 -6.34
N TYR A 41 12.76 -2.10 -6.81
CA TYR A 41 13.85 -1.26 -6.30
C TYR A 41 13.60 0.22 -6.63
N SER A 42 13.21 1.02 -5.63
CA SER A 42 12.88 2.44 -5.81
C SER A 42 11.91 2.65 -6.98
N GLY A 43 10.78 1.93 -6.98
CA GLY A 43 9.89 1.76 -8.14
C GLY A 43 9.60 3.04 -8.92
N TYR A 44 9.23 4.15 -8.26
CA TYR A 44 8.99 5.43 -8.93
C TYR A 44 10.19 5.96 -9.72
N HIS A 45 11.40 5.77 -9.20
CA HIS A 45 12.62 6.22 -9.86
C HIS A 45 12.99 5.41 -11.12
N GLN A 46 12.29 4.32 -11.40
CA GLN A 46 12.49 3.55 -12.63
C GLN A 46 11.67 4.10 -13.80
N ILE A 47 10.73 5.01 -13.54
CA ILE A 47 9.88 5.63 -14.55
C ILE A 47 10.51 6.95 -14.98
N LYS A 48 10.82 7.07 -16.29
CA LYS A 48 11.32 8.32 -16.88
C LYS A 48 10.18 9.34 -17.00
N MET A 49 10.45 10.57 -16.60
CA MET A 49 9.55 11.68 -16.84
C MET A 49 9.60 12.14 -18.30
N LYS A 50 8.46 12.55 -18.83
CA LYS A 50 8.41 13.21 -20.13
C LYS A 50 9.24 14.50 -20.08
N VAL A 51 10.01 14.78 -21.12
CA VAL A 51 10.93 15.92 -21.16
C VAL A 51 10.23 17.25 -20.85
N SER A 52 9.01 17.45 -21.37
CA SER A 52 8.18 18.63 -21.07
C SER A 52 7.88 18.83 -19.59
N ASP A 53 7.82 17.75 -18.82
CA ASP A 53 7.37 17.77 -17.43
C ASP A 53 8.55 17.82 -16.44
N GLN A 54 9.79 17.57 -16.93
CA GLN A 54 10.99 17.58 -16.09
C GLN A 54 11.20 18.94 -15.43
N LEU A 55 11.04 20.03 -16.18
CA LEU A 55 11.20 21.39 -15.68
C LEU A 55 10.20 21.74 -14.57
N ALA A 56 8.99 21.16 -14.59
CA ALA A 56 8.02 21.38 -13.53
C ALA A 56 8.45 20.79 -12.17
N SER A 57 9.38 19.83 -12.19
CA SER A 57 9.97 19.24 -10.98
C SER A 57 11.22 19.98 -10.46
N SER A 58 11.51 21.18 -10.99
CA SER A 58 12.72 21.92 -10.68
C SER A 58 12.79 22.34 -9.19
N PHE A 59 13.99 22.32 -8.67
CA PHE A 59 14.32 22.79 -7.33
C PHE A 59 15.66 23.52 -7.33
N ILE A 60 15.82 24.44 -6.38
CA ILE A 60 17.02 25.27 -6.26
C ILE A 60 17.91 24.68 -5.16
N THR A 61 19.20 24.68 -5.45
CA THR A 61 20.25 24.32 -4.50
C THR A 61 21.30 25.42 -4.44
N PRO A 62 22.22 25.42 -3.44
CA PRO A 62 23.34 26.35 -3.44
C PRO A 62 24.25 26.28 -4.68
N PHE A 63 24.19 25.17 -5.42
CA PHE A 63 25.03 24.91 -6.60
C PHE A 63 24.32 25.16 -7.93
N GLY A 64 23.02 25.51 -7.90
CA GLY A 64 22.24 25.75 -9.09
C GLY A 64 20.84 25.17 -9.06
N MET A 65 20.12 25.30 -10.18
CA MET A 65 18.80 24.75 -10.39
C MET A 65 18.90 23.36 -11.04
N TYR A 66 18.18 22.42 -10.48
CA TYR A 66 18.11 21.03 -10.97
C TYR A 66 16.66 20.60 -11.15
N CYS A 67 16.44 19.60 -11.99
CA CYS A 67 15.15 18.93 -12.14
C CYS A 67 15.31 17.41 -12.14
N TYR A 68 14.24 16.70 -11.86
CA TYR A 68 14.24 15.24 -11.96
C TYR A 68 14.00 14.80 -13.42
N VAL A 69 14.81 13.85 -13.89
CA VAL A 69 14.60 13.15 -15.17
C VAL A 69 13.80 11.85 -15.01
N ILE A 70 13.66 11.40 -13.76
CA ILE A 70 12.88 10.24 -13.34
C ILE A 70 11.79 10.70 -12.37
N MET A 71 10.73 9.92 -12.21
CA MET A 71 9.60 10.28 -11.36
C MET A 71 10.00 10.31 -9.88
N PRO A 72 10.03 11.49 -9.21
CA PRO A 72 10.35 11.57 -7.80
C PRO A 72 9.16 11.21 -6.92
N PHE A 73 9.44 10.96 -5.64
CA PHE A 73 8.40 10.86 -4.62
C PHE A 73 7.71 12.21 -4.40
N GLY A 74 6.44 12.17 -4.01
CA GLY A 74 5.67 13.35 -3.63
C GLY A 74 4.83 13.98 -4.75
N LEU A 75 4.93 13.51 -5.99
CA LEU A 75 4.05 13.96 -7.08
C LEU A 75 2.63 13.38 -6.92
N ARG A 76 1.62 14.21 -7.18
CA ARG A 76 0.19 13.89 -7.03
C ARG A 76 -0.23 12.62 -7.77
N ASN A 77 0.26 12.44 -8.99
CA ASN A 77 -0.15 11.36 -9.88
C ASN A 77 0.84 10.18 -9.89
N ALA A 78 1.89 10.19 -9.05
CA ALA A 78 2.93 9.17 -9.07
C ALA A 78 2.37 7.75 -8.92
N ARG A 79 1.45 7.54 -7.96
CA ARG A 79 0.82 6.24 -7.74
C ARG A 79 0.00 5.75 -8.94
N ALA A 80 -0.80 6.64 -9.52
CA ALA A 80 -1.62 6.32 -10.70
C ALA A 80 -0.74 5.98 -11.91
N THR A 81 0.32 6.75 -12.13
CA THR A 81 1.28 6.52 -13.22
C THR A 81 2.01 5.19 -13.04
N TYR A 82 2.44 4.88 -11.81
CA TYR A 82 3.12 3.60 -11.52
C TYR A 82 2.18 2.41 -11.73
N GLN A 83 0.95 2.50 -11.24
CA GLN A 83 -0.05 1.44 -11.42
C GLN A 83 -0.39 1.22 -12.90
N TRP A 84 -0.48 2.30 -13.67
CA TRP A 84 -0.63 2.21 -15.13
C TRP A 84 0.56 1.52 -15.78
N CYS A 85 1.77 1.82 -15.33
CA CYS A 85 2.99 1.14 -15.78
C CYS A 85 2.94 -0.36 -15.48
N MET A 86 2.52 -0.77 -14.29
CA MET A 86 2.39 -2.19 -13.93
C MET A 86 1.34 -2.90 -14.79
N LEU A 87 0.23 -2.25 -15.09
CA LEU A 87 -0.76 -2.78 -16.03
C LEU A 87 -0.16 -3.01 -17.42
N HIS A 88 0.68 -2.08 -17.88
CA HIS A 88 1.36 -2.21 -19.18
C HIS A 88 2.43 -3.31 -19.16
N VAL A 89 3.17 -3.44 -18.06
CA VAL A 89 4.23 -4.45 -17.89
C VAL A 89 3.66 -5.87 -17.89
N PHE A 90 2.61 -6.12 -17.09
CA PHE A 90 2.08 -7.47 -16.89
C PHE A 90 0.90 -7.84 -17.80
N GLY A 91 0.20 -6.84 -18.37
CA GLY A 91 -0.90 -7.07 -19.30
C GLY A 91 -1.95 -8.03 -18.73
N GLU A 92 -2.21 -9.11 -19.47
CA GLU A 92 -3.21 -10.14 -19.12
C GLU A 92 -2.84 -11.00 -17.89
N HIS A 93 -1.58 -10.99 -17.49
CA HIS A 93 -1.13 -11.72 -16.30
C HIS A 93 -1.51 -11.00 -15.00
N LEU A 94 -1.77 -9.68 -15.07
CA LEU A 94 -2.26 -8.92 -13.92
C LEU A 94 -3.69 -9.36 -13.59
N GLY A 95 -3.93 -9.73 -12.33
CA GLY A 95 -5.19 -10.31 -11.87
C GLY A 95 -5.26 -11.84 -12.01
N SER A 96 -4.39 -12.47 -12.82
CA SER A 96 -4.28 -13.92 -12.99
C SER A 96 -3.18 -14.51 -12.11
N THR A 97 -1.95 -14.53 -12.58
CA THR A 97 -0.77 -15.05 -11.86
C THR A 97 -0.02 -13.98 -11.08
N VAL A 98 -0.21 -12.70 -11.43
CA VAL A 98 0.45 -11.57 -10.81
C VAL A 98 -0.58 -10.58 -10.29
N GLU A 99 -0.38 -10.08 -9.08
CA GLU A 99 -1.04 -8.89 -8.57
C GLU A 99 -0.01 -7.79 -8.35
N ALA A 100 -0.40 -6.56 -8.63
CA ALA A 100 0.47 -5.41 -8.40
C ALA A 100 -0.32 -4.25 -7.79
N TYR A 101 0.17 -3.75 -6.67
CA TYR A 101 -0.33 -2.56 -6.02
C TYR A 101 0.82 -1.61 -5.71
N VAL A 102 1.02 -0.65 -6.59
CA VAL A 102 2.16 0.27 -6.53
C VAL A 102 3.47 -0.54 -6.47
N ASP A 103 4.26 -0.41 -5.41
CA ASP A 103 5.57 -1.07 -5.29
C ASP A 103 5.49 -2.57 -4.92
N ASP A 104 4.34 -3.01 -4.40
CA ASP A 104 4.11 -4.40 -3.98
C ASP A 104 3.64 -5.26 -5.17
N ILE A 105 4.44 -6.23 -5.56
CA ILE A 105 4.12 -7.20 -6.61
C ILE A 105 4.03 -8.58 -5.96
N VAL A 106 2.93 -9.28 -6.19
CA VAL A 106 2.72 -10.64 -5.68
C VAL A 106 2.53 -11.58 -6.85
N VAL A 107 3.37 -12.60 -6.93
CA VAL A 107 3.17 -13.74 -7.82
C VAL A 107 2.46 -14.82 -7.03
N LYS A 108 1.38 -15.34 -7.56
CA LYS A 108 0.50 -16.31 -6.91
C LYS A 108 0.38 -17.55 -7.78
N SER A 109 0.69 -18.70 -7.20
CA SER A 109 0.59 -19.99 -7.86
C SER A 109 -0.44 -20.88 -7.17
N LYS A 110 -1.39 -21.40 -7.94
CA LYS A 110 -2.44 -22.26 -7.40
C LYS A 110 -1.88 -23.59 -6.90
N ARG A 111 -0.84 -24.09 -7.54
CA ARG A 111 -0.12 -25.30 -7.16
C ARG A 111 1.36 -24.99 -6.98
N GLN A 112 1.97 -25.63 -6.02
CA GLN A 112 3.40 -25.45 -5.77
C GLN A 112 4.27 -25.84 -6.99
N GLY A 113 3.82 -26.79 -7.81
CA GLY A 113 4.52 -27.23 -9.02
C GLY A 113 4.61 -26.16 -10.11
N ASP A 114 3.66 -25.24 -10.18
CA ASP A 114 3.56 -24.22 -11.23
C ASP A 114 4.41 -22.97 -10.89
N LEU A 115 4.91 -22.88 -9.66
CA LEU A 115 5.59 -21.72 -9.12
C LEU A 115 6.78 -21.24 -9.97
N ILE A 116 7.59 -22.18 -10.45
CA ILE A 116 8.81 -21.86 -11.22
C ILE A 116 8.44 -21.27 -12.57
N GLU A 117 7.45 -21.84 -13.23
CA GLU A 117 6.96 -21.36 -14.53
C GLU A 117 6.33 -19.97 -14.39
N ASP A 118 5.45 -19.75 -13.42
CA ASP A 118 4.83 -18.46 -13.12
C ASP A 118 5.89 -17.38 -12.81
N LEU A 119 6.95 -17.77 -12.09
CA LEU A 119 8.07 -16.89 -11.76
C LEU A 119 8.93 -16.55 -12.98
N GLU A 120 9.24 -17.53 -13.83
CA GLU A 120 10.00 -17.31 -15.07
C GLU A 120 9.25 -16.34 -15.99
N VAL A 121 7.95 -16.56 -16.19
CA VAL A 121 7.10 -15.66 -16.96
C VAL A 121 7.13 -14.25 -16.37
N THR A 122 6.94 -14.12 -15.06
CA THR A 122 6.99 -12.82 -14.36
C THR A 122 8.35 -12.13 -14.59
N PHE A 123 9.46 -12.84 -14.46
CA PHE A 123 10.79 -12.28 -14.69
C PHE A 123 11.05 -11.91 -16.14
N CYS A 124 10.48 -12.63 -17.11
CA CYS A 124 10.55 -12.25 -18.51
C CYS A 124 9.90 -10.89 -18.74
N TYR A 125 8.70 -10.65 -18.20
CA TYR A 125 8.03 -9.34 -18.31
C TYR A 125 8.81 -8.22 -17.64
N LEU A 126 9.32 -8.44 -16.42
CA LEU A 126 10.12 -7.47 -15.70
C LEU A 126 11.41 -7.11 -16.48
N ARG A 127 12.10 -8.11 -17.04
CA ARG A 127 13.32 -7.91 -17.85
C ARG A 127 13.03 -7.16 -19.15
N ALA A 128 11.97 -7.54 -19.86
CA ALA A 128 11.56 -6.87 -21.10
C ALA A 128 11.29 -5.38 -20.89
N ASN A 129 10.68 -5.03 -19.74
CA ASN A 129 10.38 -3.66 -19.36
C ASN A 129 11.46 -2.99 -18.50
N LYS A 130 12.60 -3.66 -18.28
CA LYS A 130 13.76 -3.15 -17.51
C LYS A 130 13.43 -2.78 -16.06
N ILE A 131 12.43 -3.41 -15.48
CA ILE A 131 12.08 -3.23 -14.07
C ILE A 131 13.04 -4.02 -13.18
N LYS A 132 13.64 -3.32 -12.22
CA LYS A 132 14.57 -3.91 -11.26
C LYS A 132 13.88 -4.19 -9.93
N LEU A 133 14.12 -5.37 -9.39
CA LEU A 133 13.66 -5.77 -8.06
C LEU A 133 14.73 -5.50 -7.01
N ASN A 134 14.30 -5.42 -5.75
CA ASN A 134 15.17 -5.37 -4.59
C ASN A 134 15.27 -6.76 -3.96
N PRO A 135 16.36 -7.53 -4.21
CA PRO A 135 16.45 -8.92 -3.73
C PRO A 135 16.38 -9.04 -2.20
N LYS A 136 16.79 -7.99 -1.47
CA LYS A 136 16.79 -8.00 0.00
C LYS A 136 15.38 -7.92 0.61
N LYS A 137 14.42 -7.47 -0.16
CA LYS A 137 13.01 -7.35 0.27
C LYS A 137 12.08 -8.35 -0.41
N CYS A 138 12.57 -9.04 -1.45
CA CYS A 138 11.80 -10.10 -2.10
C CYS A 138 11.76 -11.34 -1.22
N VAL A 139 10.59 -11.97 -1.14
CA VAL A 139 10.37 -13.20 -0.36
C VAL A 139 9.75 -14.24 -1.29
N PHE A 140 10.36 -15.43 -1.33
CA PHE A 140 10.02 -16.47 -2.30
C PHE A 140 9.45 -17.70 -1.61
N GLY A 141 8.45 -18.32 -2.27
CA GLY A 141 7.98 -19.66 -1.92
C GLY A 141 7.30 -19.75 -0.55
N MET A 142 6.55 -18.73 -0.16
CA MET A 142 5.91 -18.69 1.16
C MET A 142 4.45 -19.19 1.07
N PRO A 143 4.01 -20.04 2.02
CA PRO A 143 2.60 -20.45 2.12
C PRO A 143 1.71 -19.33 2.65
N GLN A 144 2.31 -18.31 3.27
CA GLN A 144 1.67 -17.10 3.77
C GLN A 144 2.63 -15.94 3.80
N GLY A 145 2.11 -14.71 3.72
CA GLY A 145 2.95 -13.51 3.83
C GLY A 145 2.13 -12.26 4.06
N MET A 146 2.83 -11.16 4.26
CA MET A 146 2.19 -9.86 4.48
C MET A 146 1.96 -9.16 3.15
N LEU A 147 0.71 -8.86 2.84
CA LEU A 147 0.28 -8.11 1.67
C LEU A 147 -0.61 -6.95 2.09
N LEU A 148 -0.19 -5.72 1.76
CA LEU A 148 -0.98 -4.50 2.03
C LEU A 148 -1.46 -4.36 3.49
N GLY A 149 -0.68 -4.93 4.43
CA GLY A 149 -0.98 -4.89 5.86
C GLY A 149 -1.84 -6.03 6.40
N TYR A 150 -2.20 -7.01 5.55
CA TYR A 150 -2.88 -8.25 5.92
C TYR A 150 -1.93 -9.42 5.82
N ILE A 151 -2.15 -10.43 6.64
CA ILE A 151 -1.51 -11.74 6.45
C ILE A 151 -2.41 -12.52 5.50
N VAL A 152 -1.88 -12.89 4.35
CA VAL A 152 -2.59 -13.69 3.34
C VAL A 152 -2.02 -15.08 3.30
N SER A 153 -2.89 -16.09 3.20
CA SER A 153 -2.54 -17.51 3.14
C SER A 153 -3.53 -18.25 2.24
N GLN A 154 -3.27 -19.51 1.96
CA GLN A 154 -4.22 -20.37 1.25
C GLN A 154 -5.61 -20.41 1.91
N ARG A 155 -5.68 -20.27 3.25
CA ARG A 155 -6.93 -20.30 4.03
C ARG A 155 -7.72 -19.00 3.97
N GLY A 156 -7.12 -17.93 3.46
CA GLY A 156 -7.70 -16.59 3.42
C GLY A 156 -6.82 -15.54 4.10
N ILE A 157 -7.47 -14.52 4.63
CA ILE A 157 -6.83 -13.40 5.34
C ILE A 157 -6.87 -13.59 6.85
N GLU A 158 -5.76 -13.25 7.49
CA GLU A 158 -5.63 -13.27 8.94
C GLU A 158 -5.28 -11.87 9.44
N ALA A 159 -5.77 -11.55 10.65
CA ALA A 159 -5.43 -10.30 11.29
C ALA A 159 -3.94 -10.28 11.67
N ASN A 160 -3.27 -9.17 11.43
CA ASN A 160 -1.91 -9.00 11.91
C ASN A 160 -1.88 -8.95 13.45
N LEU A 161 -1.32 -10.00 14.06
CA LEU A 161 -1.25 -10.17 15.51
C LEU A 161 -0.51 -9.02 16.22
N GLU A 162 0.45 -8.36 15.55
CA GLU A 162 1.11 -7.18 16.09
C GLU A 162 0.13 -6.02 16.27
N LYS A 163 -0.77 -5.83 15.28
CA LYS A 163 -1.82 -4.79 15.37
C LYS A 163 -2.84 -5.11 16.46
N VAL A 164 -3.25 -6.37 16.57
CA VAL A 164 -4.13 -6.84 17.65
C VAL A 164 -3.45 -6.63 19.00
N SER A 165 -2.21 -7.09 19.15
CA SER A 165 -1.41 -6.92 20.37
C SER A 165 -1.18 -5.43 20.72
N ALA A 166 -1.05 -4.55 19.72
CA ALA A 166 -0.91 -3.12 19.95
C ALA A 166 -2.18 -2.49 20.56
N ILE A 167 -3.36 -3.02 20.24
CA ILE A 167 -4.63 -2.59 20.86
C ILE A 167 -4.74 -3.14 22.29
N THR A 168 -4.53 -4.45 22.48
CA THR A 168 -4.69 -5.09 23.80
C THR A 168 -3.68 -4.60 24.85
N LYS A 169 -2.49 -4.18 24.41
CA LYS A 169 -1.45 -3.58 25.27
C LYS A 169 -1.62 -2.07 25.47
N MET A 170 -2.66 -1.47 24.89
CA MET A 170 -2.88 -0.04 25.01
C MET A 170 -3.42 0.27 26.40
N GLY A 171 -2.72 1.11 27.15
CA GLY A 171 -3.18 1.59 28.44
C GLY A 171 -4.39 2.53 28.30
N PRO A 172 -4.95 3.03 29.42
CA PRO A 172 -6.13 3.87 29.42
C PRO A 172 -5.94 5.11 28.54
N ILE A 173 -6.92 5.36 27.68
CA ILE A 173 -6.88 6.46 26.71
C ILE A 173 -7.35 7.74 27.40
N ARG A 174 -6.42 8.71 27.54
CA ARG A 174 -6.71 9.99 28.21
C ARG A 174 -6.65 11.20 27.29
N TYR A 175 -6.13 11.05 26.06
CA TYR A 175 -5.86 12.16 25.15
C TYR A 175 -6.36 11.86 23.74
N VAL A 176 -6.67 12.92 22.99
CA VAL A 176 -7.11 12.84 21.58
C VAL A 176 -6.15 12.00 20.70
N LYS A 177 -4.84 12.10 20.94
CA LYS A 177 -3.83 11.29 20.24
C LYS A 177 -4.02 9.79 20.48
N GLY A 178 -4.46 9.40 21.70
CA GLY A 178 -4.78 8.00 22.01
C GLY A 178 -6.01 7.53 21.23
N VAL A 179 -7.04 8.37 21.11
CA VAL A 179 -8.22 8.08 20.29
C VAL A 179 -7.85 7.94 18.81
N GLN A 180 -7.02 8.84 18.30
CA GLN A 180 -6.52 8.75 16.91
C GLN A 180 -5.74 7.46 16.67
N LYS A 181 -4.91 7.05 17.63
CA LYS A 181 -4.11 5.82 17.53
C LYS A 181 -5.00 4.58 17.51
N ILE A 182 -5.98 4.47 18.42
CA ILE A 182 -6.86 3.30 18.46
C ILE A 182 -7.79 3.25 17.25
N THR A 183 -8.36 4.37 16.83
CA THR A 183 -9.21 4.40 15.62
C THR A 183 -8.42 4.05 14.37
N GLY A 184 -7.14 4.40 14.30
CA GLY A 184 -6.23 3.96 13.23
C GLY A 184 -6.00 2.44 13.24
N TYR A 185 -5.79 1.85 14.40
CA TYR A 185 -5.66 0.37 14.51
C TYR A 185 -6.98 -0.34 14.17
N LEU A 186 -8.12 0.16 14.66
CA LEU A 186 -9.43 -0.42 14.35
C LEU A 186 -9.74 -0.32 12.84
N ALA A 187 -9.41 0.80 12.21
CA ALA A 187 -9.56 0.95 10.76
C ALA A 187 -8.70 -0.07 10.00
N ALA A 188 -7.47 -0.34 10.47
CA ALA A 188 -6.59 -1.35 9.88
C ALA A 188 -7.07 -2.80 10.10
N LEU A 189 -7.97 -3.04 11.05
CA LEU A 189 -8.59 -4.34 11.36
C LEU A 189 -10.05 -4.41 10.91
N SER A 190 -10.52 -3.44 10.11
CA SER A 190 -11.93 -3.28 9.74
C SER A 190 -12.55 -4.53 9.08
N HIS A 191 -11.76 -5.29 8.31
CA HIS A 191 -12.21 -6.54 7.67
C HIS A 191 -12.53 -7.67 8.69
N PHE A 192 -11.97 -7.60 9.90
CA PHE A 192 -12.13 -8.62 10.93
C PHE A 192 -13.15 -8.25 12.00
N ILE A 193 -13.66 -7.02 11.98
CA ILE A 193 -14.60 -6.51 12.97
C ILE A 193 -15.94 -6.25 12.30
N SER A 194 -16.92 -7.10 12.57
CA SER A 194 -18.28 -6.91 12.08
C SER A 194 -18.88 -5.62 12.62
N ARG A 195 -19.50 -4.83 11.73
CA ARG A 195 -20.20 -3.58 12.09
C ARG A 195 -19.29 -2.55 12.79
N LEU A 196 -18.00 -2.49 12.40
CA LEU A 196 -17.02 -1.57 13.03
C LEU A 196 -17.53 -0.11 13.05
N GLY A 197 -18.19 0.35 11.99
CA GLY A 197 -18.70 1.73 11.91
C GLY A 197 -19.67 2.07 13.03
N GLU A 198 -20.51 1.12 13.45
CA GLU A 198 -21.46 1.29 14.55
C GLU A 198 -20.75 1.19 15.90
N LYS A 199 -19.94 0.15 16.09
CA LYS A 199 -19.20 -0.10 17.33
C LYS A 199 -18.21 1.02 17.66
N ALA A 200 -17.49 1.54 16.69
CA ALA A 200 -16.50 2.59 16.88
C ALA A 200 -17.09 4.03 16.79
N LEU A 201 -18.40 4.18 16.58
CA LEU A 201 -19.04 5.49 16.48
C LEU A 201 -18.76 6.42 17.66
N PRO A 202 -18.80 5.95 18.93
CA PRO A 202 -18.45 6.79 20.08
C PRO A 202 -17.03 7.35 20.01
N LEU A 203 -16.07 6.53 19.56
CA LEU A 203 -14.67 6.94 19.38
C LEU A 203 -14.52 7.98 18.27
N TYR A 204 -15.21 7.80 17.13
CA TYR A 204 -15.19 8.79 16.05
C TYR A 204 -15.84 10.12 16.43
N ARG A 205 -16.86 10.10 17.29
CA ARG A 205 -17.46 11.33 17.83
C ARG A 205 -16.48 12.14 18.69
N LEU A 206 -15.60 11.48 19.43
CA LEU A 206 -14.55 12.15 20.21
C LEU A 206 -13.53 12.87 19.30
N LEU A 207 -13.24 12.35 18.11
CA LEU A 207 -12.34 12.99 17.16
C LEU A 207 -12.91 14.27 16.54
N LYS A 208 -14.25 14.35 16.39
CA LYS A 208 -14.91 15.54 15.82
C LYS A 208 -14.94 16.73 16.79
N LYS A 209 -14.90 16.50 18.12
CA LYS A 209 -14.94 17.54 19.16
C LYS A 209 -13.52 17.87 19.65
N ALA A 210 -12.62 18.25 18.73
CA ALA A 210 -11.17 18.33 18.95
C ALA A 210 -10.70 19.26 20.10
N GLU A 211 -11.52 20.20 20.60
CA GLU A 211 -11.05 21.18 21.59
C GLU A 211 -11.28 20.79 23.06
N ARG A 212 -12.20 19.86 23.39
CA ARG A 212 -12.45 19.36 24.76
C ARG A 212 -13.05 17.93 24.74
N SER A 213 -12.38 16.96 24.16
CA SER A 213 -12.85 15.59 24.22
C SER A 213 -12.45 14.96 25.57
N THR A 214 -13.37 14.93 26.50
CA THR A 214 -13.26 14.05 27.67
C THR A 214 -13.65 12.63 27.28
N TRP A 215 -12.90 11.65 27.75
CA TRP A 215 -13.20 10.24 27.56
C TRP A 215 -14.57 9.93 28.17
N THR A 216 -15.48 9.33 27.42
CA THR A 216 -16.85 9.06 27.84
C THR A 216 -17.02 7.58 28.21
N ILE A 217 -18.02 7.27 29.04
CA ILE A 217 -18.38 5.87 29.38
C ILE A 217 -18.74 5.09 28.12
N GLU A 218 -19.46 5.71 27.16
CA GLU A 218 -19.82 5.09 25.88
C GLU A 218 -18.57 4.73 25.03
N ALA A 219 -17.48 5.51 25.14
CA ALA A 219 -16.24 5.22 24.46
C ALA A 219 -15.47 4.05 25.12
N GLU A 220 -15.58 3.90 26.44
CA GLU A 220 -15.02 2.76 27.18
C GLU A 220 -15.77 1.47 26.82
N GLU A 221 -17.10 1.51 26.83
CA GLU A 221 -17.94 0.37 26.43
C GLU A 221 -17.73 -0.07 24.97
N ALA A 222 -17.38 0.86 24.09
CA ALA A 222 -17.07 0.56 22.67
C ALA A 222 -15.75 -0.19 22.49
N LEU A 223 -14.89 -0.27 23.53
CA LEU A 223 -13.61 -0.98 23.51
C LEU A 223 -13.67 -2.34 24.22
N CYS A 224 -14.67 -2.58 25.00
CA CYS A 224 -14.93 -3.88 25.63
C CYS A 224 -15.69 -4.83 24.69
#